data_304d3169fab0f999e2abbf8aea69bc25
#
_entry.id   304d3169fab0f999e2abbf8aea69bc25
#
_cell.length_a   1.000
_cell.length_b   1.000
_cell.length_c   1.000
_cell.angle_alpha   90.00
_cell.angle_beta   90.00
_cell.angle_gamma   90.00
#
_symmetry.space_group_name_H-M   'P 1'
#
loop_
_entity.id
_entity.type
_entity.pdbx_description
1 polymer ?
#
loop_
_entity_poly.entity_id
_entity_poly.type
_entity_poly.pdbx_seq_one_letter_code
_entity_poly.pdbx_strand_id
1 'polypeptide(L)'
;HKPYGVLSQFTPEPGSRWGCLAEHIPVPDVYAAGRLDADSEGLLLLTANGRLQQRLTDPAWGHWRRYWVQVEGIANPEQLQRLERGLMIQGQRTLPARASSIADPGLPPRNPPIRERKEIPTSWLALELREGRNRQVRRMTAAVGLPTLRLLRVAIDLMDGEAPLSLEGLEPGQWRAVSPQEELRLQGLLRRSPGRGGRAGGGKSGQGGGGG
;
A
#
# COMPACT_ATOMS: atom_id res chain seq x y z
N HIS A 1 -8.37 6.07 9.03
CA HIS A 1 -8.62 6.23 7.58
C HIS A 1 -8.29 7.65 7.14
N LYS A 2 -7.11 7.84 6.52
CA LYS A 2 -6.70 9.14 5.98
C LYS A 2 -7.62 9.52 4.81
N PRO A 3 -8.32 10.65 4.86
CA PRO A 3 -9.16 11.08 3.74
C PRO A 3 -8.32 11.66 2.59
N TYR A 4 -8.95 11.83 1.43
CA TYR A 4 -8.40 12.61 0.33
C TYR A 4 -8.12 14.04 0.76
N GLY A 5 -7.06 14.65 0.27
CA GLY A 5 -6.74 16.05 0.53
C GLY A 5 -5.97 16.30 1.81
N VAL A 6 -5.51 15.26 2.51
CA VAL A 6 -4.79 15.35 3.78
C VAL A 6 -3.36 14.83 3.63
N LEU A 7 -2.39 15.62 4.05
CA LEU A 7 -0.98 15.24 4.13
C LEU A 7 -0.74 14.22 5.26
N SER A 8 0.18 13.28 5.07
CA SER A 8 0.56 12.29 6.09
C SER A 8 1.52 12.90 7.13
N GLN A 9 1.18 14.06 7.66
CA GLN A 9 1.94 14.79 8.67
C GLN A 9 1.01 15.65 9.53
N PHE A 10 1.45 15.99 10.74
CA PHE A 10 0.68 16.80 11.69
C PHE A 10 0.91 18.30 11.52
N THR A 11 2.04 18.69 10.93
CA THR A 11 2.34 20.11 10.68
C THR A 11 1.80 20.53 9.32
N PRO A 12 1.04 21.63 9.23
CA PRO A 12 0.63 22.21 7.96
C PRO A 12 1.84 22.56 7.08
N GLU A 13 1.72 22.38 5.79
CA GLU A 13 2.74 22.77 4.83
C GLU A 13 2.42 24.17 4.31
N PRO A 14 3.31 25.17 4.54
CA PRO A 14 3.07 26.55 4.11
C PRO A 14 2.81 26.64 2.60
N GLY A 15 1.75 27.32 2.22
CA GLY A 15 1.34 27.48 0.81
C GLY A 15 0.68 26.23 0.18
N SER A 16 0.55 25.15 0.93
CA SER A 16 -0.19 23.97 0.47
C SER A 16 -1.69 24.19 0.57
N ARG A 17 -2.43 23.66 -0.42
CA ARG A 17 -3.89 23.59 -0.38
C ARG A 17 -4.41 22.39 0.42
N TRP A 18 -3.50 21.51 0.86
CA TRP A 18 -3.85 20.27 1.53
C TRP A 18 -3.93 20.47 3.04
N GLY A 19 -4.92 19.84 3.68
CA GLY A 19 -4.99 19.73 5.12
C GLY A 19 -3.91 18.82 5.70
N CYS A 20 -3.86 18.69 7.02
CA CYS A 20 -2.91 17.82 7.72
C CYS A 20 -3.62 16.91 8.75
N LEU A 21 -2.89 15.95 9.30
CA LEU A 21 -3.45 14.97 10.25
C LEU A 21 -3.96 15.61 11.54
N ALA A 22 -3.42 16.77 11.95
CA ALA A 22 -3.86 17.46 13.16
C ALA A 22 -5.35 17.84 13.14
N GLU A 23 -5.95 18.01 11.95
CA GLU A 23 -7.37 18.31 11.79
C GLU A 23 -8.28 17.10 12.11
N HIS A 24 -7.71 15.89 12.14
CA HIS A 24 -8.46 14.63 12.30
C HIS A 24 -8.07 13.84 13.52
N ILE A 25 -6.83 14.00 14.02
CA ILE A 25 -6.23 13.15 15.06
C ILE A 25 -5.89 13.99 16.29
N PRO A 26 -6.69 13.91 17.34
CA PRO A 26 -6.43 14.65 18.59
C PRO A 26 -5.45 13.93 19.54
N VAL A 27 -4.75 12.89 19.06
CA VAL A 27 -3.81 12.10 19.88
C VAL A 27 -2.45 12.75 19.80
N PRO A 28 -1.85 13.19 20.95
CA PRO A 28 -0.54 13.83 20.97
C PRO A 28 0.58 12.81 20.72
N ASP A 29 1.73 13.31 20.30
CA ASP A 29 3.02 12.60 20.21
C ASP A 29 3.00 11.32 19.32
N VAL A 30 2.05 11.20 18.41
CA VAL A 30 2.03 10.12 17.42
C VAL A 30 2.49 10.62 16.05
N TYR A 31 3.11 9.74 15.30
CA TYR A 31 3.66 10.02 13.97
C TYR A 31 3.20 8.95 12.98
N ALA A 32 3.12 9.32 11.71
CA ALA A 32 2.74 8.38 10.66
C ALA A 32 3.84 7.33 10.44
N ALA A 33 3.47 6.06 10.48
CA ALA A 33 4.32 4.95 10.09
C ALA A 33 4.17 4.71 8.58
N GLY A 34 4.94 5.46 7.82
CA GLY A 34 4.85 5.54 6.36
C GLY A 34 4.00 6.72 5.90
N ARG A 35 3.85 6.85 4.59
CA ARG A 35 3.14 7.96 3.99
C ARG A 35 2.11 7.47 2.98
N LEU A 36 1.04 8.22 2.84
CA LEU A 36 0.15 8.27 1.70
C LEU A 36 0.23 9.66 1.11
N ASP A 37 0.22 9.78 -0.21
CA ASP A 37 0.13 11.08 -0.86
C ASP A 37 -1.16 11.81 -0.44
N ALA A 38 -1.19 13.13 -0.55
CA ALA A 38 -2.37 13.90 -0.18
C ALA A 38 -3.61 13.49 -1.01
N ASP A 39 -3.41 13.13 -2.27
CA ASP A 39 -4.45 12.66 -3.19
C ASP A 39 -4.75 11.14 -3.09
N SER A 40 -4.20 10.46 -2.08
CA SER A 40 -4.46 9.05 -1.77
C SER A 40 -5.18 8.94 -0.42
N GLU A 41 -5.99 7.88 -0.29
CA GLU A 41 -6.84 7.65 0.87
C GLU A 41 -6.44 6.36 1.59
N GLY A 42 -6.98 6.12 2.78
CA GLY A 42 -7.03 4.81 3.40
C GLY A 42 -6.18 4.64 4.63
N LEU A 43 -5.80 3.40 4.88
CA LEU A 43 -5.17 2.95 6.12
C LEU A 43 -3.81 3.61 6.33
N LEU A 44 -3.70 4.41 7.38
CA LEU A 44 -2.46 5.01 7.85
C LEU A 44 -2.25 4.64 9.32
N LEU A 45 -1.14 3.96 9.62
CA LEU A 45 -0.78 3.63 10.99
C LEU A 45 -0.07 4.81 11.64
N LEU A 46 -0.43 5.09 12.89
CA LEU A 46 0.19 6.13 13.71
C LEU A 46 0.79 5.49 14.95
N THR A 47 1.94 5.95 15.37
CA THR A 47 2.62 5.44 16.57
C THR A 47 3.56 6.48 17.17
N ALA A 48 3.71 6.46 18.51
CA ALA A 48 4.75 7.19 19.22
C ALA A 48 6.09 6.40 19.26
N ASN A 49 6.08 5.13 18.87
CA ASN A 49 7.25 4.26 18.92
C ASN A 49 8.06 4.32 17.61
N GLY A 50 9.19 5.04 17.62
CA GLY A 50 10.05 5.20 16.45
C GLY A 50 10.64 3.89 15.91
N ARG A 51 10.88 2.89 16.77
CA ARG A 51 11.34 1.56 16.32
C ARG A 51 10.24 0.83 15.57
N LEU A 52 8.99 0.93 16.03
CA LEU A 52 7.85 0.35 15.34
C LEU A 52 7.62 1.07 14.00
N GLN A 53 7.68 2.40 13.98
CA GLN A 53 7.61 3.20 12.77
C GLN A 53 8.65 2.72 11.73
N GLN A 54 9.91 2.59 12.14
CA GLN A 54 10.98 2.09 11.28
C GLN A 54 10.66 0.70 10.72
N ARG A 55 10.24 -0.24 11.56
CA ARG A 55 9.95 -1.61 11.14
C ARG A 55 8.78 -1.72 10.16
N LEU A 56 7.76 -0.89 10.34
CA LEU A 56 6.61 -0.82 9.45
C LEU A 56 6.92 -0.19 8.09
N THR A 57 7.97 0.63 8.02
CA THR A 57 8.33 1.38 6.79
C THR A 57 9.52 0.82 6.04
N ASP A 58 10.43 0.13 6.72
CA ASP A 58 11.64 -0.44 6.14
C ASP A 58 11.29 -1.55 5.14
N PRO A 59 11.71 -1.42 3.87
CA PRO A 59 11.47 -2.42 2.83
C PRO A 59 12.01 -3.81 3.14
N ALA A 60 13.02 -3.93 4.00
CA ALA A 60 13.61 -5.22 4.40
C ALA A 60 12.60 -6.15 5.10
N TRP A 61 11.53 -5.60 5.69
CA TRP A 61 10.46 -6.37 6.30
C TRP A 61 9.46 -6.91 5.29
N GLY A 62 9.39 -6.32 4.10
CA GLY A 62 8.58 -6.80 2.99
C GLY A 62 7.08 -6.88 3.26
N HIS A 63 6.57 -6.00 4.10
CA HIS A 63 5.14 -5.92 4.38
C HIS A 63 4.33 -5.71 3.10
N TRP A 64 3.37 -6.59 2.83
CA TRP A 64 2.44 -6.38 1.75
C TRP A 64 1.48 -5.26 2.11
N ARG A 65 1.27 -4.32 1.19
CA ARG A 65 0.31 -3.23 1.28
C ARG A 65 -0.70 -3.42 0.16
N ARG A 66 -1.95 -3.63 0.53
CA ARG A 66 -3.04 -3.80 -0.42
C ARG A 66 -3.70 -2.49 -0.70
N TYR A 67 -3.89 -2.22 -1.99
CA TYR A 67 -4.56 -1.03 -2.49
C TYR A 67 -5.77 -1.42 -3.32
N TRP A 68 -6.86 -0.69 -3.15
CA TRP A 68 -7.94 -0.64 -4.12
C TRP A 68 -7.72 0.57 -5.00
N VAL A 69 -7.74 0.35 -6.30
CA VAL A 69 -7.38 1.34 -7.31
C VAL A 69 -8.49 1.44 -8.33
N GLN A 70 -9.18 2.57 -8.36
CA GLN A 70 -10.09 2.89 -9.46
C GLN A 70 -9.28 3.47 -10.61
N VAL A 71 -9.45 2.91 -11.79
CA VAL A 71 -8.70 3.29 -12.99
C VAL A 71 -9.64 3.67 -14.13
N GLU A 72 -9.17 4.49 -15.07
CA GLU A 72 -9.80 4.64 -16.37
C GLU A 72 -9.54 3.39 -17.22
N GLY A 73 -10.56 2.86 -17.87
CA GLY A 73 -10.48 1.63 -18.65
C GLY A 73 -10.85 0.38 -17.85
N ILE A 74 -10.92 -0.74 -18.54
CA ILE A 74 -11.15 -2.07 -17.99
C ILE A 74 -9.87 -2.86 -18.17
N ALA A 75 -9.29 -3.32 -17.06
CA ALA A 75 -8.06 -4.08 -17.10
C ALA A 75 -8.24 -5.43 -17.80
N ASN A 76 -7.34 -5.74 -18.71
CA ASN A 76 -7.27 -7.05 -19.33
C ASN A 76 -6.20 -7.95 -18.67
N PRO A 77 -6.19 -9.26 -18.92
CA PRO A 77 -5.24 -10.18 -18.30
C PRO A 77 -3.77 -9.85 -18.56
N GLU A 78 -3.43 -9.32 -19.74
CA GLU A 78 -2.06 -8.94 -20.08
C GLU A 78 -1.57 -7.76 -19.23
N GLN A 79 -2.42 -6.75 -19.05
CA GLN A 79 -2.10 -5.58 -18.19
C GLN A 79 -1.87 -6.00 -16.74
N LEU A 80 -2.73 -6.89 -16.21
CA LEU A 80 -2.58 -7.44 -14.85
C LEU A 80 -1.26 -8.21 -14.72
N GLN A 81 -0.95 -9.08 -15.67
CA GLN A 81 0.29 -9.86 -15.66
C GLN A 81 1.54 -8.96 -15.74
N ARG A 82 1.49 -7.86 -16.50
CA ARG A 82 2.57 -6.87 -16.54
C ARG A 82 2.78 -6.21 -15.19
N LEU A 83 1.69 -5.83 -14.49
CA LEU A 83 1.76 -5.30 -13.11
C LEU A 83 2.42 -6.30 -12.17
N GLU A 84 2.04 -7.59 -12.24
CA GLU A 84 2.56 -8.65 -11.39
C GLU A 84 4.04 -8.93 -11.60
N ARG A 85 4.50 -8.94 -12.84
CA ARG A 85 5.91 -9.18 -13.19
C ARG A 85 6.85 -8.04 -12.82
N GLY A 86 6.29 -6.88 -12.47
CA GLY A 86 7.03 -5.66 -12.24
C GLY A 86 7.38 -4.92 -13.54
N LEU A 87 7.49 -3.61 -13.43
CA LEU A 87 7.63 -2.65 -14.52
C LEU A 87 8.86 -1.78 -14.34
N MET A 88 9.37 -1.25 -15.44
CA MET A 88 10.39 -0.19 -15.40
C MET A 88 9.70 1.14 -15.09
N ILE A 89 10.00 1.70 -13.91
CA ILE A 89 9.49 2.98 -13.45
C ILE A 89 10.67 3.88 -13.09
N GLN A 90 10.79 5.00 -13.75
CA GLN A 90 11.91 5.94 -13.52
C GLN A 90 13.29 5.28 -13.57
N GLY A 91 13.53 4.44 -14.58
CA GLY A 91 14.81 3.77 -14.77
C GLY A 91 15.11 2.59 -13.84
N GLN A 92 14.16 2.23 -12.97
CA GLN A 92 14.31 1.09 -12.04
C GLN A 92 13.14 0.12 -12.17
N ARG A 93 13.43 -1.18 -12.14
CA ARG A 93 12.40 -2.20 -12.12
C ARG A 93 11.74 -2.25 -10.74
N THR A 94 10.39 -2.33 -10.73
CA THR A 94 9.65 -2.58 -9.50
C THR A 94 9.78 -4.04 -9.08
N LEU A 95 9.59 -4.32 -7.80
CA LEU A 95 9.43 -5.70 -7.33
C LEU A 95 8.17 -6.32 -7.94
N PRO A 96 8.11 -7.66 -8.02
CA PRO A 96 6.88 -8.35 -8.35
C PRO A 96 5.74 -7.96 -7.40
N ALA A 97 4.56 -7.81 -7.97
CA ALA A 97 3.34 -7.43 -7.26
C ALA A 97 2.28 -8.53 -7.35
N ARG A 98 1.13 -8.33 -6.72
CA ARG A 98 -0.08 -9.10 -6.97
C ARG A 98 -1.12 -8.14 -7.51
N ALA A 99 -1.80 -8.53 -8.59
CA ALA A 99 -2.80 -7.69 -9.24
C ALA A 99 -4.01 -8.52 -9.65
N SER A 100 -5.21 -7.99 -9.39
CA SER A 100 -6.46 -8.60 -9.85
C SER A 100 -7.51 -7.54 -10.10
N SER A 101 -8.42 -7.81 -11.03
CA SER A 101 -9.66 -7.03 -11.13
C SER A 101 -10.58 -7.40 -9.96
N ILE A 102 -11.25 -6.40 -9.43
CA ILE A 102 -12.28 -6.59 -8.38
C ILE A 102 -13.58 -5.91 -8.81
N ALA A 103 -14.68 -6.34 -8.25
CA ALA A 103 -15.95 -5.63 -8.37
C ALA A 103 -15.85 -4.25 -7.70
N ASP A 104 -16.77 -3.35 -8.04
CA ASP A 104 -16.89 -2.08 -7.33
C ASP A 104 -17.06 -2.35 -5.83
N PRO A 105 -16.15 -1.84 -4.98
CA PRO A 105 -16.23 -2.07 -3.54
C PRO A 105 -17.35 -1.30 -2.83
N GLY A 106 -18.18 -0.54 -3.55
CA GLY A 106 -19.30 0.20 -3.00
C GLY A 106 -18.90 1.34 -2.07
N LEU A 107 -17.74 1.95 -2.28
CA LEU A 107 -17.27 3.05 -1.44
C LEU A 107 -18.11 4.30 -1.64
N PRO A 108 -18.33 5.10 -0.58
CA PRO A 108 -18.94 6.41 -0.73
C PRO A 108 -18.22 7.27 -1.77
N PRO A 109 -18.94 8.12 -2.50
CA PRO A 109 -18.32 9.04 -3.44
C PRO A 109 -17.22 9.87 -2.76
N ARG A 110 -16.10 10.06 -3.45
CA ARG A 110 -15.02 10.90 -2.94
C ARG A 110 -15.42 12.38 -3.00
N ASN A 111 -14.97 13.17 -2.05
CA ASN A 111 -15.10 14.62 -2.09
C ASN A 111 -13.68 15.26 -2.12
N PRO A 112 -13.33 16.03 -3.16
CA PRO A 112 -14.07 16.27 -4.41
C PRO A 112 -14.22 14.98 -5.23
N PRO A 113 -15.24 14.91 -6.12
CA PRO A 113 -15.49 13.72 -6.94
C PRO A 113 -14.28 13.39 -7.83
N ILE A 114 -14.20 12.15 -8.26
CA ILE A 114 -13.21 11.75 -9.26
C ILE A 114 -13.51 12.43 -10.60
N ARG A 115 -12.45 12.54 -11.42
CA ARG A 115 -12.64 12.97 -12.81
C ARG A 115 -13.37 11.86 -13.57
N GLU A 116 -14.47 12.18 -14.19
CA GLU A 116 -15.22 11.28 -15.06
C GLU A 116 -15.12 11.72 -16.53
N ARG A 117 -14.90 10.76 -17.42
CA ARG A 117 -15.02 10.93 -18.86
C ARG A 117 -16.17 10.05 -19.36
N LYS A 118 -17.19 10.66 -19.95
CA LYS A 118 -18.43 9.97 -20.34
C LYS A 118 -18.23 8.74 -21.24
N GLU A 119 -17.16 8.72 -22.03
CA GLU A 119 -16.91 7.69 -23.03
C GLU A 119 -15.88 6.63 -22.57
N ILE A 120 -15.26 6.81 -21.40
CA ILE A 120 -14.26 5.90 -20.90
C ILE A 120 -14.81 5.18 -19.66
N PRO A 121 -14.98 3.86 -19.71
CA PRO A 121 -15.42 3.10 -18.55
C PRO A 121 -14.36 3.17 -17.44
N THR A 122 -14.77 2.96 -16.21
CA THR A 122 -13.88 2.81 -15.07
C THR A 122 -13.99 1.41 -14.50
N SER A 123 -12.91 0.92 -13.90
CA SER A 123 -12.90 -0.37 -13.22
C SER A 123 -12.05 -0.32 -11.96
N TRP A 124 -12.19 -1.33 -11.11
CA TRP A 124 -11.44 -1.44 -9.86
C TRP A 124 -10.44 -2.58 -9.90
N LEU A 125 -9.26 -2.31 -9.34
CA LEU A 125 -8.18 -3.28 -9.17
C LEU A 125 -7.84 -3.42 -7.69
N ALA A 126 -7.48 -4.63 -7.27
CA ALA A 126 -6.68 -4.87 -6.08
C ALA A 126 -5.21 -5.00 -6.51
N LEU A 127 -4.34 -4.19 -5.94
CA LEU A 127 -2.90 -4.23 -6.18
C LEU A 127 -2.16 -4.35 -4.85
N GLU A 128 -1.28 -5.35 -4.72
CA GLU A 128 -0.47 -5.53 -3.52
C GLU A 128 1.01 -5.34 -3.84
N LEU A 129 1.68 -4.51 -3.04
CA LEU A 129 3.08 -4.17 -3.17
C LEU A 129 3.85 -4.42 -1.88
N ARG A 130 5.12 -4.82 -1.99
CA ARG A 130 6.06 -4.98 -0.87
C ARG A 130 7.05 -3.83 -0.74
N GLU A 131 6.96 -2.85 -1.61
CA GLU A 131 7.78 -1.65 -1.63
C GLU A 131 6.90 -0.40 -1.72
N GLY A 132 7.47 0.77 -1.47
CA GLY A 132 6.74 2.04 -1.47
C GLY A 132 7.57 3.17 -2.04
N ARG A 133 7.71 3.23 -3.36
CA ARG A 133 8.35 4.36 -4.04
C ARG A 133 7.35 5.50 -4.23
N ASN A 134 7.88 6.69 -4.44
CA ASN A 134 7.05 7.87 -4.71
C ASN A 134 6.03 7.60 -5.82
N ARG A 135 4.74 7.72 -5.49
CA ARG A 135 3.58 7.54 -6.39
C ARG A 135 3.60 6.23 -7.19
N GLN A 136 4.15 5.17 -6.61
CA GLN A 136 4.44 3.92 -7.33
C GLN A 136 3.19 3.30 -7.97
N VAL A 137 2.09 3.14 -7.22
CA VAL A 137 0.84 2.56 -7.75
C VAL A 137 0.38 3.33 -8.98
N ARG A 138 0.29 4.67 -8.88
CA ARG A 138 -0.17 5.53 -9.97
C ARG A 138 0.72 5.44 -11.22
N ARG A 139 2.03 5.31 -11.02
CA ARG A 139 2.98 5.13 -12.13
C ARG A 139 2.87 3.76 -12.77
N MET A 140 2.69 2.72 -11.96
CA MET A 140 2.53 1.35 -12.47
C MET A 140 1.24 1.22 -13.29
N THR A 141 0.12 1.70 -12.79
CA THR A 141 -1.15 1.63 -13.53
C THR A 141 -1.12 2.45 -14.80
N ALA A 142 -0.55 3.66 -14.75
CA ALA A 142 -0.37 4.50 -15.95
C ALA A 142 0.52 3.82 -17.00
N ALA A 143 1.60 3.13 -16.59
CA ALA A 143 2.53 2.44 -17.49
C ALA A 143 1.90 1.25 -18.23
N VAL A 144 0.79 0.71 -17.74
CA VAL A 144 -0.01 -0.30 -18.44
C VAL A 144 -1.26 0.27 -19.13
N GLY A 145 -1.39 1.60 -19.19
CA GLY A 145 -2.50 2.26 -19.86
C GLY A 145 -3.79 2.37 -19.04
N LEU A 146 -3.70 2.26 -17.72
CA LEU A 146 -4.81 2.33 -16.77
C LEU A 146 -4.61 3.49 -15.78
N PRO A 147 -4.83 4.76 -16.16
CA PRO A 147 -4.61 5.89 -15.27
C PRO A 147 -5.46 5.80 -14.00
N THR A 148 -4.84 6.02 -12.84
CA THR A 148 -5.52 5.99 -11.55
C THR A 148 -6.40 7.22 -11.35
N LEU A 149 -7.66 6.99 -11.02
CA LEU A 149 -8.66 8.01 -10.62
C LEU A 149 -8.76 8.14 -9.11
N ARG A 150 -8.82 7.00 -8.41
CA ARG A 150 -8.92 6.92 -6.94
C ARG A 150 -8.00 5.83 -6.41
N LEU A 151 -7.39 6.08 -5.26
CA LEU A 151 -6.42 5.16 -4.66
C LEU A 151 -6.61 5.11 -3.15
N LEU A 152 -6.91 3.91 -2.64
CA LEU A 152 -7.02 3.64 -1.21
C LEU A 152 -6.06 2.54 -0.80
N ARG A 153 -5.29 2.75 0.26
CA ARG A 153 -4.62 1.63 0.94
C ARG A 153 -5.59 1.01 1.94
N VAL A 154 -5.98 -0.24 1.71
CA VAL A 154 -7.02 -0.92 2.49
C VAL A 154 -6.48 -1.90 3.50
N ALA A 155 -5.24 -2.38 3.34
CA ALA A 155 -4.65 -3.31 4.29
C ALA A 155 -3.11 -3.25 4.30
N ILE A 156 -2.54 -3.67 5.44
CA ILE A 156 -1.10 -3.87 5.64
C ILE A 156 -0.90 -5.21 6.31
N ASP A 157 -0.17 -6.11 5.66
CA ASP A 157 0.19 -7.42 6.18
C ASP A 157 1.47 -7.31 7.03
N LEU A 158 1.40 -7.72 8.27
CA LEU A 158 2.54 -7.73 9.20
C LEU A 158 3.48 -8.92 8.99
N MET A 159 3.20 -9.78 8.02
CA MET A 159 3.99 -10.98 7.72
C MET A 159 4.15 -11.92 8.93
N ASP A 160 3.10 -12.03 9.73
CA ASP A 160 3.05 -12.85 10.96
C ASP A 160 2.17 -14.08 10.84
N GLY A 161 1.58 -14.30 9.66
CA GLY A 161 0.68 -15.42 9.39
C GLY A 161 -0.78 -15.15 9.73
N GLU A 162 -1.07 -13.99 10.30
CA GLU A 162 -2.41 -13.56 10.65
C GLU A 162 -3.04 -12.68 9.57
N ALA A 163 -4.33 -12.42 9.67
CA ALA A 163 -5.03 -11.53 8.75
C ALA A 163 -4.39 -10.12 8.74
N PRO A 164 -4.25 -9.46 7.58
CA PRO A 164 -3.71 -8.10 7.51
C PRO A 164 -4.47 -7.12 8.38
N LEU A 165 -3.78 -6.11 8.91
CA LEU A 165 -4.44 -4.93 9.46
C LEU A 165 -5.25 -4.28 8.35
N SER A 166 -6.52 -3.99 8.62
CA SER A 166 -7.45 -3.52 7.58
C SER A 166 -8.08 -2.17 7.89
N LEU A 167 -8.62 -1.57 6.85
CA LEU A 167 -9.39 -0.32 6.92
C LEU A 167 -10.84 -0.55 7.39
N GLU A 168 -11.25 -1.80 7.56
CA GLU A 168 -12.62 -2.19 7.88
C GLU A 168 -13.15 -1.43 9.10
N GLY A 169 -14.40 -0.95 9.00
CA GLY A 169 -15.07 -0.22 10.07
C GLY A 169 -14.61 1.23 10.28
N LEU A 170 -13.72 1.77 9.46
CA LEU A 170 -13.26 3.16 9.54
C LEU A 170 -13.75 4.00 8.36
N GLU A 171 -14.59 4.97 8.62
CA GLU A 171 -14.96 5.99 7.66
C GLU A 171 -13.80 6.99 7.42
N PRO A 172 -13.79 7.72 6.27
CA PRO A 172 -12.78 8.74 6.01
C PRO A 172 -12.69 9.78 7.13
N GLY A 173 -11.48 10.05 7.61
CA GLY A 173 -11.21 10.96 8.72
C GLY A 173 -11.30 10.30 10.11
N GLN A 174 -11.86 9.11 10.22
CA GLN A 174 -11.93 8.39 11.49
C GLN A 174 -10.61 7.70 11.84
N TRP A 175 -10.41 7.53 13.13
CA TRP A 175 -9.31 6.76 13.71
C TRP A 175 -9.82 5.90 14.85
N ARG A 176 -9.07 4.87 15.18
CA ARG A 176 -9.25 4.04 16.38
C ARG A 176 -7.90 3.63 16.95
N ALA A 177 -7.87 3.31 18.23
CA ALA A 177 -6.78 2.55 18.79
C ALA A 177 -6.73 1.15 18.19
N VAL A 178 -5.55 0.56 18.15
CA VAL A 178 -5.39 -0.86 17.80
C VAL A 178 -6.06 -1.72 18.87
N SER A 179 -6.62 -2.87 18.47
CA SER A 179 -7.15 -3.83 19.42
C SER A 179 -6.01 -4.46 20.25
N PRO A 180 -6.30 -5.06 21.42
CA PRO A 180 -5.28 -5.77 22.19
C PRO A 180 -4.54 -6.86 21.39
N GLN A 181 -5.24 -7.54 20.49
CA GLN A 181 -4.62 -8.53 19.61
C GLN A 181 -3.69 -7.90 18.57
N GLU A 182 -4.13 -6.82 17.93
CA GLU A 182 -3.29 -6.05 16.98
C GLU A 182 -2.04 -5.49 17.69
N GLU A 183 -2.20 -5.00 18.92
CA GLU A 183 -1.08 -4.50 19.73
C GLU A 183 -0.05 -5.59 20.03
N LEU A 184 -0.49 -6.78 20.44
CA LEU A 184 0.40 -7.92 20.67
C LEU A 184 1.19 -8.30 19.39
N ARG A 185 0.55 -8.25 18.24
CA ARG A 185 1.17 -8.50 16.94
C ARG A 185 2.24 -7.45 16.61
N LEU A 186 1.93 -6.17 16.82
CA LEU A 186 2.87 -5.06 16.62
C LEU A 186 4.06 -5.13 17.59
N GLN A 187 3.83 -5.51 18.85
CA GLN A 187 4.90 -5.79 19.81
C GLN A 187 5.75 -7.00 19.38
N GLY A 188 5.11 -8.04 18.83
CA GLY A 188 5.79 -9.18 18.23
C GLY A 188 6.72 -8.77 17.09
N LEU A 189 6.29 -7.82 16.26
CA LEU A 189 7.13 -7.25 15.20
C LEU A 189 8.41 -6.60 15.77
N LEU A 190 8.35 -5.96 16.93
CA LEU A 190 9.54 -5.37 17.58
C LEU A 190 10.56 -6.39 18.05
N ARG A 191 10.17 -7.63 18.28
CA ARG A 191 11.04 -8.73 18.74
C ARG A 191 11.62 -9.54 17.60
N ARG A 192 11.02 -9.51 16.40
CA ARG A 192 11.50 -10.25 15.23
C ARG A 192 12.66 -9.54 14.54
N SER A 193 13.47 -10.31 13.82
CA SER A 193 14.42 -9.78 12.82
C SER A 193 13.78 -9.78 11.44
N PRO A 194 14.19 -8.90 10.51
CA PRO A 194 13.70 -8.92 9.14
C PRO A 194 13.94 -10.32 8.55
N GLY A 195 12.92 -10.92 7.95
CA GLY A 195 13.06 -12.20 7.28
C GLY A 195 14.12 -12.06 6.18
N ARG A 196 15.09 -12.98 6.14
CA ARG A 196 15.97 -13.08 4.96
C ARG A 196 15.05 -13.40 3.79
N GLY A 197 14.81 -12.44 2.93
CA GLY A 197 14.05 -12.62 1.70
C GLY A 197 14.60 -13.86 0.99
N GLY A 198 13.70 -14.80 0.68
CA GLY A 198 14.05 -16.09 0.13
C GLY A 198 15.02 -15.97 -1.04
N ARG A 199 16.25 -16.30 -0.83
CA ARG A 199 17.15 -16.66 -1.92
C ARG A 199 16.52 -17.90 -2.55
N ALA A 200 16.07 -17.80 -3.77
CA ALA A 200 15.71 -18.90 -4.61
C ALA A 200 16.88 -19.91 -4.57
N GLY A 201 16.62 -21.09 -4.03
CA GLY A 201 17.58 -22.17 -3.97
C GLY A 201 17.96 -22.58 -5.38
N GLY A 202 19.13 -22.17 -5.83
CA GLY A 202 19.76 -22.73 -7.00
C GLY A 202 20.14 -24.16 -6.69
N GLY A 203 19.32 -25.11 -7.14
CA GLY A 203 19.66 -26.54 -7.10
C GLY A 203 20.92 -26.79 -7.91
N LYS A 204 22.02 -27.08 -7.24
CA LYS A 204 23.17 -27.72 -7.88
C LYS A 204 22.78 -29.17 -8.13
N SER A 205 22.45 -29.50 -9.37
CA SER A 205 22.48 -30.88 -9.86
C SER A 205 23.94 -31.33 -9.91
N GLY A 206 24.35 -32.11 -8.92
CA GLY A 206 25.61 -32.85 -8.94
C GLY A 206 25.51 -33.99 -9.95
N GLN A 207 26.20 -33.88 -11.07
CA GLN A 207 26.54 -35.05 -11.91
C GLN A 207 27.69 -35.81 -11.22
N GLY A 208 27.36 -36.94 -10.64
CA GLY A 208 28.30 -37.95 -10.26
C GLY A 208 28.73 -38.76 -11.49
N GLY A 209 29.91 -38.52 -12.02
CA GLY A 209 30.58 -39.41 -12.94
C GLY A 209 31.06 -40.64 -12.20
N GLY A 210 30.55 -41.80 -12.56
CA GLY A 210 31.12 -43.11 -12.22
C GLY A 210 31.82 -43.66 -13.44
N GLY A 211 33.15 -43.73 -13.38
CA GLY A 211 33.91 -44.50 -14.32
C GLY A 211 33.99 -45.97 -13.90
N GLY A 212 34.05 -46.81 -14.83
CA GLY A 212 34.37 -48.23 -14.75
C GLY A 212 34.72 -48.69 -16.18
#